data_2c58cc827bb6afb296c6225cdaa428f8
#
_entry.id   2c58cc827bb6afb296c6225cdaa428f8
#
_cell.length_a   1.000
_cell.length_b   1.000
_cell.length_c   1.000
_cell.angle_alpha   90.00
_cell.angle_beta   90.00
_cell.angle_gamma   90.00
#
_symmetry.space_group_name_H-M   'P 1'
#
loop_
_entity.id
_entity.type
_entity.pdbx_description
1 polymer ?
#
loop_
_entity_poly.entity_id
_entity_poly.type
_entity_poly.pdbx_seq_one_letter_code
_entity_poly.pdbx_strand_id
1 'polypeptide(L)'
;MTIEKYDWSPKRRSSSALSVYLLGTVDFRSAVFLQERIVSEVQERSDISGSLILCEHPRVVTIGHGGSQIDLPAEPRELQAQLLKVERVDRGGPTLVHAPGQLAVYPIVPMERLGIDQDILERVLQETALAVCEELKVVAEADKVDRGIWSRCGKIGFCGVKNLGGVSCHGFFLNVCPDMTLLRAVESARPKNQIGSLVAQCTRPIAMQTVRESFIRNLTQRLGYNDFNVFSSHPLLTRERRPSNDLATNY
;
A
#
# COMPACT_ATOMS: atom_id res chain seq x y z
N MET A 1 -24.17 7.15 7.08
CA MET A 1 -23.63 8.40 7.67
C MET A 1 -22.68 8.99 6.65
N THR A 2 -23.09 10.03 5.95
CA THR A 2 -22.40 10.60 4.78
C THR A 2 -21.08 11.23 5.25
N ILE A 3 -19.97 10.88 4.60
CA ILE A 3 -18.69 11.57 4.79
C ILE A 3 -18.94 13.01 4.35
N GLU A 4 -18.71 13.99 5.24
CA GLU A 4 -18.70 15.39 4.84
C GLU A 4 -17.74 15.50 3.65
N LYS A 5 -18.27 15.93 2.49
CA LYS A 5 -17.45 16.18 1.31
C LYS A 5 -16.44 17.25 1.69
N TYR A 6 -15.20 16.84 1.82
CA TYR A 6 -14.08 17.77 1.96
C TYR A 6 -13.97 18.55 0.64
N ASP A 7 -13.95 19.88 0.75
CA ASP A 7 -14.00 20.80 -0.42
C ASP A 7 -12.62 20.94 -1.11
N TRP A 8 -11.75 19.94 -0.98
CA TRP A 8 -10.52 19.92 -1.76
C TRP A 8 -10.83 19.34 -3.15
N SER A 9 -10.73 20.18 -4.16
CA SER A 9 -10.78 19.75 -5.54
C SER A 9 -9.40 19.90 -6.18
N PRO A 10 -8.88 18.87 -6.87
CA PRO A 10 -7.60 18.96 -7.53
C PRO A 10 -7.64 20.05 -8.60
N LYS A 11 -6.75 21.03 -8.52
CA LYS A 11 -6.57 22.00 -9.60
C LYS A 11 -5.97 21.25 -10.80
N ARG A 12 -6.71 21.11 -11.89
CA ARG A 12 -6.16 20.59 -13.14
C ARG A 12 -4.96 21.43 -13.56
N ARG A 13 -3.80 20.80 -13.68
CA ARG A 13 -2.55 21.46 -14.06
C ARG A 13 -1.97 20.77 -15.31
N SER A 14 -1.62 21.53 -16.30
CA SER A 14 -1.41 21.09 -17.69
C SER A 14 -0.06 20.44 -18.02
N SER A 15 0.83 20.14 -17.06
CA SER A 15 2.17 19.67 -17.43
C SER A 15 2.88 18.73 -16.44
N SER A 16 2.15 17.98 -15.62
CA SER A 16 2.78 17.08 -14.66
C SER A 16 2.32 15.66 -14.85
N ALA A 17 3.26 14.77 -15.09
CA ALA A 17 3.02 13.33 -15.20
C ALA A 17 3.37 12.62 -13.88
N LEU A 18 2.59 11.59 -13.54
CA LEU A 18 2.91 10.66 -12.47
C LEU A 18 3.67 9.46 -13.05
N SER A 19 4.83 9.12 -12.48
CA SER A 19 5.54 7.90 -12.83
C SER A 19 5.00 6.73 -12.02
N VAL A 20 4.35 5.77 -12.67
CA VAL A 20 3.73 4.61 -12.02
C VAL A 20 4.62 3.37 -12.16
N TYR A 21 5.09 2.81 -11.06
CA TYR A 21 5.95 1.64 -11.04
C TYR A 21 5.17 0.41 -10.56
N LEU A 22 5.00 -0.59 -11.44
CA LEU A 22 4.40 -1.89 -11.14
C LEU A 22 5.52 -2.90 -10.88
N LEU A 23 5.92 -3.10 -9.62
CA LEU A 23 7.17 -3.78 -9.31
C LEU A 23 7.03 -5.27 -8.96
N GLY A 24 5.80 -5.82 -8.94
CA GLY A 24 5.60 -7.21 -8.50
C GLY A 24 5.90 -7.38 -7.01
N THR A 25 6.57 -8.47 -6.64
CA THR A 25 6.98 -8.72 -5.24
C THR A 25 8.35 -8.10 -4.97
N VAL A 26 8.41 -7.23 -3.97
CA VAL A 26 9.62 -6.49 -3.56
C VAL A 26 9.84 -6.65 -2.06
N ASP A 27 11.08 -6.91 -1.65
CA ASP A 27 11.46 -6.88 -0.24
C ASP A 27 11.10 -5.54 0.40
N PHE A 28 10.59 -5.56 1.65
CA PHE A 28 10.06 -4.36 2.27
C PHE A 28 11.11 -3.26 2.44
N ARG A 29 12.34 -3.63 2.86
CA ARG A 29 13.44 -2.65 3.03
C ARG A 29 13.88 -2.08 1.69
N SER A 30 13.92 -2.92 0.65
CA SER A 30 14.23 -2.48 -0.72
C SER A 30 13.18 -1.49 -1.22
N ALA A 31 11.90 -1.70 -0.91
CA ALA A 31 10.85 -0.76 -1.24
C ALA A 31 10.96 0.56 -0.45
N VAL A 32 11.33 0.51 0.83
CA VAL A 32 11.58 1.72 1.64
C VAL A 32 12.76 2.51 1.08
N PHE A 33 13.88 1.84 0.81
CA PHE A 33 15.05 2.48 0.20
C PHE A 33 14.70 3.16 -1.13
N LEU A 34 13.93 2.49 -1.98
CA LEU A 34 13.49 3.07 -3.25
C LEU A 34 12.62 4.32 -3.02
N GLN A 35 11.69 4.27 -2.06
CA GLN A 35 10.86 5.41 -1.71
C GLN A 35 11.70 6.61 -1.27
N GLU A 36 12.68 6.40 -0.37
CA GLU A 36 13.57 7.46 0.12
C GLU A 36 14.37 8.11 -1.01
N ARG A 37 14.85 7.32 -1.98
CA ARG A 37 15.55 7.84 -3.16
C ARG A 37 14.62 8.71 -4.02
N ILE A 38 13.41 8.24 -4.29
CA ILE A 38 12.43 9.00 -5.06
C ILE A 38 11.97 10.26 -4.31
N VAL A 39 11.81 10.18 -2.98
CA VAL A 39 11.51 11.37 -2.14
C VAL A 39 12.58 12.45 -2.36
N SER A 40 13.86 12.09 -2.30
CA SER A 40 14.96 13.04 -2.56
C SER A 40 14.86 13.66 -3.95
N GLU A 41 14.60 12.84 -4.98
CA GLU A 41 14.42 13.33 -6.35
C GLU A 41 13.21 14.29 -6.49
N VAL A 42 12.10 13.98 -5.82
CA VAL A 42 10.90 14.84 -5.83
C VAL A 42 11.16 16.14 -5.06
N GLN A 43 11.93 16.10 -3.97
CA GLN A 43 12.29 17.31 -3.22
C GLN A 43 13.15 18.30 -4.05
N GLU A 44 14.05 17.79 -4.88
CA GLU A 44 14.91 18.60 -5.76
C GLU A 44 14.15 19.26 -6.91
N ARG A 45 12.95 18.79 -7.25
CA ARG A 45 12.11 19.36 -8.30
C ARG A 45 11.30 20.56 -7.80
N SER A 46 10.93 21.43 -8.74
CA SER A 46 10.03 22.56 -8.47
C SER A 46 8.61 22.36 -8.97
N ASP A 47 8.38 21.31 -9.77
CA ASP A 47 7.06 20.95 -10.31
C ASP A 47 6.25 20.06 -9.34
N ILE A 48 5.07 19.62 -9.78
CA ILE A 48 4.22 18.72 -9.01
C ILE A 48 4.35 17.26 -9.45
N SER A 49 5.31 16.93 -10.30
CA SER A 49 5.56 15.55 -10.71
C SER A 49 5.91 14.69 -9.50
N GLY A 50 5.41 13.46 -9.52
CA GLY A 50 5.62 12.49 -8.45
C GLY A 50 5.72 11.08 -8.98
N SER A 51 5.75 10.13 -8.07
CA SER A 51 5.78 8.70 -8.38
C SER A 51 4.73 7.95 -7.59
N LEU A 52 4.25 6.84 -8.17
CA LEU A 52 3.35 5.91 -7.53
C LEU A 52 3.94 4.51 -7.66
N ILE A 53 4.28 3.88 -6.55
CA ILE A 53 4.76 2.50 -6.53
C ILE A 53 3.62 1.59 -6.12
N LEU A 54 3.38 0.54 -6.92
CA LEU A 54 2.47 -0.56 -6.58
C LEU A 54 3.29 -1.86 -6.57
N CYS A 55 3.29 -2.53 -5.43
CA CYS A 55 3.99 -3.79 -5.26
C CYS A 55 3.27 -4.72 -4.28
N GLU A 56 3.79 -5.89 -4.11
CA GLU A 56 3.48 -6.83 -3.03
C GLU A 56 4.77 -7.07 -2.24
N HIS A 57 4.64 -7.48 -0.97
CA HIS A 57 5.79 -7.82 -0.15
C HIS A 57 5.82 -9.32 0.17
N PRO A 58 7.02 -9.90 0.33
CA PRO A 58 7.18 -11.15 1.04
C PRO A 58 6.61 -11.05 2.46
N ARG A 59 6.47 -12.19 3.12
CA ARG A 59 5.99 -12.23 4.51
C ARG A 59 6.90 -11.44 5.44
N VAL A 60 6.38 -10.36 6.02
CA VAL A 60 7.09 -9.52 6.99
C VAL A 60 6.08 -8.84 7.93
N VAL A 61 6.46 -8.66 9.18
CA VAL A 61 5.71 -7.84 10.14
C VAL A 61 6.39 -6.49 10.27
N THR A 62 5.65 -5.43 10.13
CA THR A 62 6.16 -4.06 10.33
C THR A 62 5.47 -3.40 11.51
N ILE A 63 6.24 -2.73 12.36
CA ILE A 63 5.74 -1.97 13.51
C ILE A 63 5.89 -0.49 13.17
N GLY A 64 4.77 0.19 12.90
CA GLY A 64 4.73 1.63 12.68
C GLY A 64 4.65 2.41 14.00
N HIS A 65 4.55 3.75 13.91
CA HIS A 65 4.52 4.63 15.10
C HIS A 65 3.35 4.34 16.06
N GLY A 66 2.19 3.95 15.54
CA GLY A 66 1.03 3.57 16.35
C GLY A 66 1.02 2.10 16.79
N GLY A 67 2.06 1.35 16.49
CA GLY A 67 2.16 -0.08 16.79
C GLY A 67 3.08 -0.38 17.96
N SER A 68 2.95 -1.59 18.49
CA SER A 68 3.77 -2.10 19.58
C SER A 68 4.17 -3.56 19.35
N GLN A 69 5.25 -4.02 19.97
CA GLN A 69 5.59 -5.46 20.02
C GLN A 69 4.55 -6.27 20.82
N ILE A 70 3.81 -5.62 21.74
CA ILE A 70 2.68 -6.23 22.45
C ILE A 70 1.54 -6.64 21.51
N ASP A 71 1.50 -6.05 20.30
CA ASP A 71 0.53 -6.41 19.26
C ASP A 71 0.88 -7.75 18.56
N LEU A 72 2.02 -8.34 18.88
CA LEU A 72 2.46 -9.62 18.35
C LEU A 72 2.03 -10.76 19.25
N PRO A 73 1.86 -11.99 18.74
CA PRO A 73 1.65 -13.16 19.56
C PRO A 73 2.70 -13.27 20.65
N ALA A 74 2.28 -13.66 21.85
CA ALA A 74 3.15 -13.73 23.04
C ALA A 74 4.34 -14.69 22.88
N GLU A 75 4.25 -15.66 21.95
CA GLU A 75 5.30 -16.63 21.68
C GLU A 75 6.12 -16.26 20.45
N PRO A 76 7.34 -15.69 20.63
CA PRO A 76 8.26 -15.43 19.51
C PRO A 76 8.55 -16.65 18.65
N ARG A 77 8.43 -17.86 19.22
CA ARG A 77 8.61 -19.13 18.51
C ARG A 77 7.58 -19.35 17.40
N GLU A 78 6.35 -18.87 17.55
CA GLU A 78 5.32 -18.98 16.51
C GLU A 78 5.64 -18.09 15.31
N LEU A 79 6.16 -16.90 15.54
CA LEU A 79 6.62 -16.01 14.47
C LEU A 79 7.88 -16.57 13.78
N GLN A 80 8.80 -17.14 14.58
CA GLN A 80 10.01 -17.78 14.05
C GLN A 80 9.67 -19.05 13.26
N ALA A 81 8.71 -19.86 13.72
CA ALA A 81 8.24 -21.05 13.00
C ALA A 81 7.63 -20.69 11.64
N GLN A 82 7.07 -19.51 11.48
CA GLN A 82 6.53 -18.98 10.23
C GLN A 82 7.57 -18.21 9.40
N LEU A 83 8.84 -18.15 9.84
CA LEU A 83 9.92 -17.39 9.20
C LEU A 83 9.59 -15.90 9.02
N LEU A 84 8.83 -15.32 9.94
CA LEU A 84 8.44 -13.91 9.88
C LEU A 84 9.55 -13.02 10.43
N LYS A 85 10.03 -12.10 9.61
CA LYS A 85 10.85 -10.99 10.06
C LYS A 85 9.96 -9.92 10.69
N VAL A 86 10.42 -9.34 11.79
CA VAL A 86 9.76 -8.20 12.43
C VAL A 86 10.65 -6.98 12.26
N GLU A 87 10.10 -5.92 11.69
CA GLU A 87 10.84 -4.70 11.38
C GLU A 87 10.14 -3.47 11.98
N ARG A 88 10.88 -2.63 12.70
CA ARG A 88 10.41 -1.30 13.07
C ARG A 88 10.61 -0.36 11.91
N VAL A 89 9.56 0.37 11.54
CA VAL A 89 9.55 1.22 10.37
C VAL A 89 8.97 2.59 10.72
N ASP A 90 9.53 3.59 10.10
CA ASP A 90 9.14 4.99 10.32
C ASP A 90 7.93 5.36 9.41
N ARG A 91 6.80 4.67 9.60
CA ARG A 91 5.51 4.94 8.95
C ARG A 91 4.43 5.22 9.98
N GLY A 92 3.37 5.85 9.55
CA GLY A 92 2.15 5.94 10.33
C GLY A 92 1.47 4.58 10.53
N GLY A 93 0.47 4.55 11.40
CA GLY A 93 -0.38 3.38 11.63
C GLY A 93 0.20 2.31 12.56
N PRO A 94 -0.55 1.23 12.75
CA PRO A 94 -0.27 0.17 13.73
C PRO A 94 0.77 -0.83 13.24
N THR A 95 0.96 -1.91 14.02
CA THR A 95 1.63 -3.13 13.58
C THR A 95 0.83 -3.78 12.45
N LEU A 96 1.50 -4.12 11.35
CA LEU A 96 0.89 -4.74 10.16
C LEU A 96 1.67 -5.97 9.72
N VAL A 97 0.95 -6.97 9.24
CA VAL A 97 1.50 -8.11 8.51
C VAL A 97 1.40 -7.83 7.02
N HIS A 98 2.50 -8.03 6.34
CA HIS A 98 2.55 -8.00 4.88
C HIS A 98 2.76 -9.42 4.36
N ALA A 99 2.10 -9.74 3.25
CA ALA A 99 2.21 -11.02 2.57
C ALA A 99 1.84 -10.88 1.09
N PRO A 100 2.27 -11.79 0.22
CA PRO A 100 1.75 -11.88 -1.14
C PRO A 100 0.22 -11.93 -1.14
N GLY A 101 -0.40 -11.23 -2.09
CA GLY A 101 -1.84 -11.01 -2.15
C GLY A 101 -2.34 -9.75 -1.43
N GLN A 102 -1.46 -9.03 -0.71
CA GLN A 102 -1.71 -7.68 -0.22
C GLN A 102 -1.07 -6.68 -1.17
N LEU A 103 -1.86 -5.76 -1.70
CA LEU A 103 -1.36 -4.66 -2.53
C LEU A 103 -0.83 -3.53 -1.65
N ALA A 104 0.44 -3.20 -1.81
CA ALA A 104 1.05 -2.01 -1.25
C ALA A 104 1.04 -0.89 -2.29
N VAL A 105 0.58 0.29 -1.90
CA VAL A 105 0.45 1.49 -2.76
C VAL A 105 1.17 2.64 -2.08
N TYR A 106 2.23 3.12 -2.70
CA TYR A 106 3.09 4.17 -2.17
C TYR A 106 3.08 5.40 -3.09
N PRO A 107 2.20 6.39 -2.84
CA PRO A 107 2.27 7.67 -3.52
C PRO A 107 3.44 8.49 -2.95
N ILE A 108 4.37 8.88 -3.81
CA ILE A 108 5.50 9.74 -3.47
C ILE A 108 5.30 11.04 -4.24
N VAL A 109 4.57 11.95 -3.60
CA VAL A 109 4.10 13.18 -4.23
C VAL A 109 4.42 14.41 -3.38
N PRO A 110 4.71 15.56 -4.00
CA PRO A 110 5.02 16.79 -3.31
C PRO A 110 3.76 17.42 -2.73
N MET A 111 3.40 17.05 -1.50
CA MET A 111 2.12 17.40 -0.87
C MET A 111 1.91 18.91 -0.80
N GLU A 112 2.90 19.67 -0.36
CA GLU A 112 2.81 21.14 -0.27
C GLU A 112 2.55 21.79 -1.64
N ARG A 113 3.24 21.31 -2.70
CA ARG A 113 3.05 21.84 -4.06
C ARG A 113 1.70 21.43 -4.66
N LEU A 114 1.15 20.30 -4.22
CA LEU A 114 -0.21 19.88 -4.57
C LEU A 114 -1.26 20.64 -3.75
N GLY A 115 -0.88 21.34 -2.69
CA GLY A 115 -1.79 22.02 -1.76
C GLY A 115 -2.57 21.04 -0.90
N ILE A 116 -1.96 19.92 -0.53
CA ILE A 116 -2.52 18.90 0.37
C ILE A 116 -1.59 18.67 1.55
N ASP A 117 -2.17 18.24 2.65
CA ASP A 117 -1.45 17.73 3.82
C ASP A 117 -1.55 16.21 3.90
N GLN A 118 -1.00 15.63 4.95
CA GLN A 118 -1.02 14.20 5.18
C GLN A 118 -2.45 13.69 5.39
N ASP A 119 -3.29 14.41 6.11
CA ASP A 119 -4.68 14.05 6.40
C ASP A 119 -5.52 13.99 5.12
N ILE A 120 -5.32 14.95 4.21
CA ILE A 120 -5.96 14.97 2.90
C ILE A 120 -5.50 13.78 2.07
N LEU A 121 -4.21 13.50 2.01
CA LEU A 121 -3.68 12.37 1.25
C LEU A 121 -4.22 11.03 1.78
N GLU A 122 -4.29 10.85 3.10
CA GLU A 122 -4.84 9.65 3.72
C GLU A 122 -6.32 9.45 3.34
N ARG A 123 -7.12 10.53 3.32
CA ARG A 123 -8.53 10.49 2.86
C ARG A 123 -8.62 10.14 1.37
N VAL A 124 -7.78 10.75 0.54
CA VAL A 124 -7.72 10.45 -0.91
C VAL A 124 -7.42 8.97 -1.14
N LEU A 125 -6.52 8.38 -0.36
CA LEU A 125 -6.20 6.95 -0.43
C LEU A 125 -7.39 6.07 0.02
N GLN A 126 -8.08 6.45 1.10
CA GLN A 126 -9.30 5.75 1.54
C GLN A 126 -10.40 5.82 0.48
N GLU A 127 -10.69 7.00 -0.05
CA GLU A 127 -11.70 7.19 -1.10
C GLU A 127 -11.35 6.44 -2.38
N THR A 128 -10.06 6.39 -2.72
CA THR A 128 -9.57 5.58 -3.85
C THR A 128 -9.83 4.10 -3.61
N ALA A 129 -9.51 3.60 -2.43
CA ALA A 129 -9.75 2.20 -2.08
C ALA A 129 -11.25 1.86 -2.03
N LEU A 130 -12.11 2.79 -1.57
CA LEU A 130 -13.56 2.63 -1.62
C LEU A 130 -14.08 2.58 -3.06
N ALA A 131 -13.56 3.42 -3.97
CA ALA A 131 -13.94 3.37 -5.38
C ALA A 131 -13.54 2.03 -6.03
N VAL A 132 -12.37 1.49 -5.68
CA VAL A 132 -11.97 0.14 -6.09
C VAL A 132 -12.95 -0.91 -5.58
N CYS A 133 -13.37 -0.84 -4.32
CA CYS A 133 -14.37 -1.73 -3.75
C CYS A 133 -15.71 -1.63 -4.48
N GLU A 134 -16.16 -0.42 -4.79
CA GLU A 134 -17.42 -0.17 -5.51
C GLU A 134 -17.40 -0.80 -6.92
N GLU A 135 -16.30 -0.62 -7.68
CA GLU A 135 -16.13 -1.26 -9.00
C GLU A 135 -16.15 -2.80 -8.93
N LEU A 136 -15.62 -3.35 -7.83
CA LEU A 136 -15.64 -4.79 -7.56
C LEU A 136 -16.95 -5.28 -6.92
N LYS A 137 -17.91 -4.36 -6.67
CA LYS A 137 -19.18 -4.63 -5.97
C LYS A 137 -18.99 -5.16 -4.54
N VAL A 138 -17.93 -4.74 -3.89
CA VAL A 138 -17.64 -5.01 -2.48
C VAL A 138 -18.14 -3.84 -1.64
N VAL A 139 -19.01 -4.11 -0.68
CA VAL A 139 -19.49 -3.10 0.27
C VAL A 139 -18.40 -2.84 1.30
N ALA A 140 -17.90 -1.62 1.33
CA ALA A 140 -16.87 -1.18 2.26
C ALA A 140 -17.15 0.25 2.74
N GLU A 141 -16.61 0.58 3.91
CA GLU A 141 -16.71 1.91 4.51
C GLU A 141 -15.36 2.37 5.06
N ALA A 142 -15.14 3.69 5.10
CA ALA A 142 -13.94 4.27 5.67
C ALA A 142 -14.07 4.43 7.18
N ASP A 143 -13.01 4.10 7.91
CA ASP A 143 -12.88 4.45 9.32
C ASP A 143 -12.28 5.86 9.45
N LYS A 144 -12.94 6.70 10.24
CA LYS A 144 -12.49 8.08 10.47
C LYS A 144 -11.31 8.19 11.43
N VAL A 145 -11.15 7.20 12.32
CA VAL A 145 -10.16 7.24 13.39
C VAL A 145 -8.84 6.64 12.93
N ASP A 146 -8.87 5.44 12.36
CA ASP A 146 -7.66 4.70 12.02
C ASP A 146 -7.29 4.75 10.53
N ARG A 147 -8.03 5.58 9.75
CA ARG A 147 -7.76 5.82 8.32
C ARG A 147 -7.72 4.55 7.46
N GLY A 148 -8.35 3.48 7.91
CA GLY A 148 -8.49 2.23 7.16
C GLY A 148 -9.82 2.14 6.43
N ILE A 149 -10.03 1.03 5.73
CA ILE A 149 -11.34 0.67 5.16
C ILE A 149 -11.79 -0.68 5.70
N TRP A 150 -13.09 -0.76 5.97
CA TRP A 150 -13.75 -1.92 6.55
C TRP A 150 -14.78 -2.48 5.61
N SER A 151 -14.96 -3.77 5.68
CA SER A 151 -15.97 -4.52 4.97
C SER A 151 -16.73 -5.42 5.94
N ARG A 152 -17.72 -6.17 5.45
CA ARG A 152 -18.45 -7.17 6.27
C ARG A 152 -17.54 -8.25 6.86
N CYS A 153 -16.42 -8.55 6.21
CA CYS A 153 -15.45 -9.57 6.65
C CYS A 153 -14.35 -9.00 7.55
N GLY A 154 -14.44 -7.74 7.96
CA GLY A 154 -13.42 -7.05 8.75
C GLY A 154 -12.65 -5.99 7.97
N LYS A 155 -11.56 -5.52 8.55
CA LYS A 155 -10.70 -4.50 7.97
C LYS A 155 -9.91 -5.05 6.79
N ILE A 156 -10.05 -4.40 5.64
CA ILE A 156 -9.42 -4.82 4.39
C ILE A 156 -8.35 -3.84 3.90
N GLY A 157 -8.30 -2.63 4.45
CA GLY A 157 -7.33 -1.62 4.04
C GLY A 157 -6.76 -0.85 5.23
N PHE A 158 -5.48 -0.50 5.12
CA PHE A 158 -4.69 0.13 6.18
C PHE A 158 -3.91 1.31 5.61
N CYS A 159 -3.99 2.46 6.27
CA CYS A 159 -3.22 3.63 5.91
C CYS A 159 -2.00 3.79 6.83
N GLY A 160 -0.88 4.22 6.25
CA GLY A 160 0.35 4.42 6.98
C GLY A 160 1.26 5.44 6.31
N VAL A 161 0.68 6.55 5.83
CA VAL A 161 1.42 7.66 5.20
C VAL A 161 2.36 8.33 6.20
N LYS A 162 3.47 8.82 5.68
CA LYS A 162 4.42 9.69 6.37
C LYS A 162 4.73 10.91 5.49
N ASN A 163 4.88 12.07 6.12
CA ASN A 163 5.42 13.27 5.50
C ASN A 163 6.93 13.33 5.75
N LEU A 164 7.72 13.37 4.68
CA LEU A 164 9.17 13.51 4.74
C LEU A 164 9.59 14.77 3.99
N GLY A 165 9.68 15.89 4.72
CA GLY A 165 10.07 17.18 4.16
C GLY A 165 9.15 17.68 3.03
N GLY A 166 7.82 17.60 3.22
CA GLY A 166 6.82 18.05 2.25
C GLY A 166 6.46 17.03 1.15
N VAL A 167 7.12 15.87 1.14
CA VAL A 167 6.84 14.77 0.20
C VAL A 167 6.28 13.59 0.95
N SER A 168 5.26 12.92 0.39
CA SER A 168 4.69 11.70 0.98
C SER A 168 5.61 10.51 0.81
N CYS A 169 5.60 9.64 1.81
CA CYS A 169 6.31 8.38 1.87
C CYS A 169 5.40 7.34 2.51
N HIS A 170 5.62 6.06 2.25
CA HIS A 170 4.68 4.99 2.57
C HIS A 170 3.30 5.23 1.92
N GLY A 171 2.21 4.67 2.47
CA GLY A 171 0.92 4.84 1.83
C GLY A 171 -0.17 3.91 2.34
N PHE A 172 -0.73 3.10 1.45
CA PHE A 172 -1.91 2.29 1.71
C PHE A 172 -1.66 0.81 1.41
N PHE A 173 -2.21 -0.06 2.24
CA PHE A 173 -2.14 -1.52 2.07
C PHE A 173 -3.54 -2.07 1.94
N LEU A 174 -3.82 -2.79 0.85
CA LEU A 174 -5.13 -3.37 0.55
C LEU A 174 -5.03 -4.89 0.50
N ASN A 175 -5.76 -5.57 1.36
CA ASN A 175 -5.86 -7.03 1.36
C ASN A 175 -6.73 -7.49 0.19
N VAL A 176 -6.12 -7.88 -0.92
CA VAL A 176 -6.83 -8.40 -2.09
C VAL A 176 -7.13 -9.88 -1.91
N CYS A 177 -6.09 -10.71 -1.88
CA CYS A 177 -6.17 -12.18 -1.72
C CYS A 177 -5.00 -12.75 -0.89
N PRO A 178 -4.63 -12.15 0.27
CA PRO A 178 -3.51 -12.65 1.05
C PRO A 178 -3.85 -13.98 1.75
N ASP A 179 -2.81 -14.66 2.23
CA ASP A 179 -2.98 -15.80 3.13
C ASP A 179 -3.57 -15.31 4.47
N MET A 180 -4.87 -15.52 4.64
CA MET A 180 -5.61 -15.05 5.81
C MET A 180 -5.21 -15.78 7.10
N THR A 181 -4.66 -16.99 7.02
CA THR A 181 -4.18 -17.74 8.19
C THR A 181 -3.02 -17.00 8.83
N LEU A 182 -2.08 -16.51 8.02
CA LEU A 182 -0.95 -15.72 8.47
C LEU A 182 -1.38 -14.39 9.10
N LEU A 183 -2.27 -13.65 8.42
CA LEU A 183 -2.73 -12.36 8.91
C LEU A 183 -3.43 -12.49 10.26
N ARG A 184 -4.31 -13.47 10.41
CA ARG A 184 -5.05 -13.73 11.63
C ARG A 184 -4.18 -14.22 12.79
N ALA A 185 -3.12 -14.97 12.50
CA ALA A 185 -2.20 -15.46 13.54
C ALA A 185 -1.51 -14.29 14.28
N VAL A 186 -1.19 -13.20 13.61
CA VAL A 186 -0.60 -12.00 14.22
C VAL A 186 -1.66 -11.12 14.91
N GLU A 187 -2.89 -11.13 14.41
CA GLU A 187 -3.99 -10.34 14.97
C GLU A 187 -4.69 -10.96 16.16
N SER A 188 -4.49 -12.26 16.40
CA SER A 188 -5.09 -12.94 17.56
C SER A 188 -4.75 -12.26 18.90
N ALA A 189 -3.68 -11.44 18.92
CA ALA A 189 -3.35 -10.55 20.03
C ALA A 189 -4.31 -9.34 20.18
N ARG A 190 -5.16 -9.05 19.18
CA ARG A 190 -6.16 -7.94 19.21
C ARG A 190 -7.56 -8.45 18.89
N PRO A 191 -8.29 -9.02 19.83
CA PRO A 191 -9.55 -9.72 19.57
C PRO A 191 -10.69 -8.85 19.05
N LYS A 192 -10.53 -7.53 18.91
CA LYS A 192 -11.57 -6.62 18.45
C LYS A 192 -11.49 -6.28 16.95
N ASN A 193 -10.41 -6.62 16.27
CA ASN A 193 -10.20 -6.23 14.88
C ASN A 193 -10.15 -7.47 13.98
N GLN A 194 -11.29 -7.86 13.40
CA GLN A 194 -11.26 -8.85 12.34
C GLN A 194 -10.55 -8.30 11.11
N ILE A 195 -9.58 -9.03 10.57
CA ILE A 195 -9.01 -8.75 9.25
C ILE A 195 -9.80 -9.49 8.18
N GLY A 196 -10.11 -8.78 7.12
CA GLY A 196 -10.75 -9.28 5.91
C GLY A 196 -9.87 -9.16 4.67
N SER A 197 -10.43 -9.59 3.54
CA SER A 197 -9.87 -9.40 2.21
C SER A 197 -10.97 -9.19 1.19
N LEU A 198 -10.62 -8.61 0.03
CA LEU A 198 -11.58 -8.39 -1.05
C LEU A 198 -12.14 -9.73 -1.56
N VAL A 199 -11.28 -10.72 -1.77
CA VAL A 199 -11.66 -12.03 -2.30
C VAL A 199 -12.67 -12.75 -1.40
N ALA A 200 -12.63 -12.53 -0.10
CA ALA A 200 -13.58 -13.15 0.84
C ALA A 200 -15.04 -12.68 0.66
N GLN A 201 -15.26 -11.62 -0.12
CA GLN A 201 -16.59 -11.05 -0.37
C GLN A 201 -17.04 -11.19 -1.82
N CYS A 202 -16.20 -11.71 -2.68
CA CYS A 202 -16.49 -11.85 -4.09
C CYS A 202 -16.81 -13.32 -4.43
N THR A 203 -17.83 -13.50 -5.23
CA THR A 203 -18.19 -14.83 -5.77
C THR A 203 -17.31 -15.25 -6.94
N ARG A 204 -16.53 -14.31 -7.49
CA ARG A 204 -15.61 -14.53 -8.60
C ARG A 204 -14.19 -14.20 -8.16
N PRO A 205 -13.17 -14.88 -8.71
CA PRO A 205 -11.78 -14.53 -8.47
C PRO A 205 -11.51 -13.07 -8.87
N ILE A 206 -10.75 -12.36 -8.02
CA ILE A 206 -10.29 -11.01 -8.31
C ILE A 206 -8.83 -11.11 -8.76
N ALA A 207 -8.54 -10.62 -9.97
CA ALA A 207 -7.16 -10.48 -10.41
C ALA A 207 -6.50 -9.26 -9.77
N MET A 208 -5.30 -9.42 -9.21
CA MET A 208 -4.50 -8.31 -8.66
C MET A 208 -4.30 -7.18 -9.69
N GLN A 209 -4.16 -7.56 -10.96
CA GLN A 209 -4.05 -6.60 -12.07
C GLN A 209 -5.25 -5.65 -12.15
N THR A 210 -6.47 -6.16 -12.05
CA THR A 210 -7.69 -5.34 -12.08
C THR A 210 -7.73 -4.34 -10.92
N VAL A 211 -7.29 -4.77 -9.73
CA VAL A 211 -7.21 -3.91 -8.54
C VAL A 211 -6.19 -2.80 -8.74
N ARG A 212 -5.00 -3.14 -9.28
CA ARG A 212 -3.94 -2.16 -9.59
C ARG A 212 -4.41 -1.11 -10.59
N GLU A 213 -5.01 -1.52 -11.69
CA GLU A 213 -5.52 -0.63 -12.75
C GLU A 213 -6.59 0.32 -12.20
N SER A 214 -7.54 -0.20 -11.44
CA SER A 214 -8.58 0.61 -10.79
C SER A 214 -7.96 1.60 -9.80
N PHE A 215 -7.02 1.14 -8.96
CA PHE A 215 -6.37 2.01 -7.98
C PHE A 215 -5.58 3.15 -8.64
N ILE A 216 -4.79 2.86 -9.67
CA ILE A 216 -4.03 3.86 -10.43
C ILE A 216 -4.97 4.91 -11.01
N ARG A 217 -5.99 4.49 -11.76
CA ARG A 217 -6.94 5.40 -12.42
C ARG A 217 -7.63 6.31 -11.39
N ASN A 218 -8.15 5.75 -10.32
CA ASN A 218 -8.87 6.50 -9.31
C ASN A 218 -7.94 7.44 -8.52
N LEU A 219 -6.74 7.01 -8.17
CA LEU A 219 -5.78 7.82 -7.41
C LEU A 219 -5.23 8.98 -8.24
N THR A 220 -4.83 8.72 -9.48
CA THR A 220 -4.30 9.76 -10.38
C THR A 220 -5.33 10.86 -10.61
N GLN A 221 -6.57 10.48 -10.87
CA GLN A 221 -7.68 11.43 -11.04
C GLN A 221 -7.90 12.27 -9.78
N ARG A 222 -7.92 11.63 -8.59
CA ARG A 222 -8.16 12.32 -7.30
C ARG A 222 -7.01 13.25 -6.92
N LEU A 223 -5.77 12.93 -7.29
CA LEU A 223 -4.62 13.79 -7.06
C LEU A 223 -4.46 14.89 -8.12
N GLY A 224 -5.27 14.88 -9.19
CA GLY A 224 -5.28 15.90 -10.24
C GLY A 224 -4.20 15.71 -11.30
N TYR A 225 -3.61 14.52 -11.40
CA TYR A 225 -2.72 14.19 -12.51
C TYR A 225 -3.53 13.84 -13.76
N ASN A 226 -3.21 14.49 -14.87
CA ASN A 226 -3.89 14.23 -16.16
C ASN A 226 -3.27 13.04 -16.89
N ASP A 227 -1.96 12.87 -16.75
CA ASP A 227 -1.17 11.84 -17.44
C ASP A 227 -0.31 11.04 -16.48
N PHE A 228 -0.07 9.79 -16.81
CA PHE A 228 0.87 8.94 -16.09
C PHE A 228 1.60 7.99 -17.05
N ASN A 229 2.85 7.68 -16.71
CA ASN A 229 3.67 6.70 -17.42
C ASN A 229 3.84 5.45 -16.56
N VAL A 230 3.64 4.27 -17.16
CA VAL A 230 3.72 2.99 -16.43
C VAL A 230 5.04 2.29 -16.74
N PHE A 231 5.72 1.87 -15.69
CA PHE A 231 7.00 1.13 -15.74
C PHE A 231 6.83 -0.21 -14.98
N SER A 232 7.37 -1.29 -15.55
CA SER A 232 7.33 -2.63 -14.92
C SER A 232 8.54 -2.93 -14.04
N SER A 233 9.50 -2.02 -13.94
CA SER A 233 10.73 -2.15 -13.14
C SER A 233 11.27 -0.78 -12.77
N HIS A 234 12.18 -0.75 -11.81
CA HIS A 234 12.94 0.46 -11.45
C HIS A 234 14.43 0.15 -11.50
N PRO A 235 15.29 1.04 -12.04
CA PRO A 235 16.73 0.78 -12.18
C PRO A 235 17.47 0.46 -10.85
N LEU A 236 16.99 1.01 -9.73
CA LEU A 236 17.57 0.77 -8.40
C LEU A 236 17.18 -0.59 -7.80
N LEU A 237 16.20 -1.30 -8.38
CA LEU A 237 15.83 -2.64 -7.97
C LEU A 237 16.46 -3.63 -8.94
N THR A 238 17.61 -4.16 -8.63
CA THR A 238 18.19 -5.29 -9.34
C THR A 238 17.26 -6.48 -9.18
N ARG A 239 16.73 -6.99 -10.29
CA ARG A 239 16.08 -8.30 -10.30
C ARG A 239 17.16 -9.33 -9.95
N GLU A 240 17.07 -9.98 -8.80
CA GLU A 240 17.77 -11.24 -8.61
C GLU A 240 17.32 -12.16 -9.75
N ARG A 241 18.25 -12.46 -10.66
CA ARG A 241 18.03 -13.51 -11.66
C ARG A 241 17.79 -14.79 -10.86
N ARG A 242 16.62 -15.38 -10.97
CA ARG A 242 16.45 -16.78 -10.57
C ARG A 242 17.55 -17.55 -11.28
N PRO A 243 18.38 -18.35 -10.57
CA PRO A 243 19.29 -19.24 -11.23
C PRO A 243 18.47 -20.09 -12.21
N SER A 244 18.83 -20.04 -13.48
CA SER A 244 18.30 -20.96 -14.48
C SER A 244 18.59 -22.36 -13.98
N ASN A 245 17.56 -23.14 -13.71
CA ASN A 245 17.69 -24.58 -13.50
C ASN A 245 18.06 -25.20 -14.86
N ASP A 246 19.30 -25.04 -15.26
CA ASP A 246 19.94 -25.90 -16.25
C ASP A 246 20.23 -27.23 -15.55
N LEU A 247 19.17 -28.04 -15.43
CA LEU A 247 19.33 -29.48 -15.31
C LEU A 247 19.93 -29.94 -16.63
N ALA A 248 21.28 -29.91 -16.69
CA ALA A 248 22.01 -30.66 -17.67
C ALA A 248 21.64 -32.14 -17.50
N THR A 249 20.81 -32.62 -18.39
CA THR A 249 20.74 -34.03 -18.74
C THR A 249 22.13 -34.46 -19.20
N ASN A 250 22.81 -35.23 -18.39
CA ASN A 250 23.90 -36.10 -18.85
C ASN A 250 23.59 -37.51 -18.33
N TYR A 251 23.30 -38.37 -19.29
CA TYR A 251 23.43 -39.82 -19.45
C TYR A 251 23.64 -40.69 -18.19
#